data_ce054fde38c638d349d4d908367678ab
#
_entry.id   ce054fde38c638d349d4d908367678ab
#
_cell.length_a   1.000
_cell.length_b   1.000
_cell.length_c   1.000
_cell.angle_alpha   90.00
_cell.angle_beta   90.00
_cell.angle_gamma   90.00
#
_symmetry.space_group_name_H-M   'P 1'
#
loop_
_entity.id
_entity.type
_entity.pdbx_description
1 polymer ?
#
loop_
_entity_poly.entity_id
_entity_poly.type
_entity_poly.pdbx_seq_one_letter_code
_entity_poly.pdbx_strand_id
1 'polypeptide(L)'
;MKKIFAGFILPLLIISFTCLSSCSSCKDRAAAKQQKKAEQEEVKVIKDQIETNVYPLPTSAEVIRMLTELEVGYIIGITNPVENSKRYFSSSTRAINIGVFGADLSYTTLYNQQQEVILYMDAIRSLANELNMSKIYNEDLYTKIKQNFDNRDELVKILTSAFNDTYGHLSENDQQPLALLVVGGAWVEGMYLTTHVSEAAYQVAGISKVLLEQKKSFDLFLEITKPYLNDPSVGDFVKVLDPVEKVYEGIGTSLTEQNIKDITKVIVDVRELIVK
;
A
#
# COMPACT_ATOMS: atom_id res chain seq x y z
N MET A 1 20.57 85.99 14.06
CA MET A 1 20.90 86.54 12.71
C MET A 1 20.15 85.77 11.66
N LYS A 2 19.39 86.54 10.85
CA LYS A 2 18.92 86.29 9.47
C LYS A 2 18.26 84.94 9.16
N LYS A 3 16.92 84.88 9.00
CA LYS A 3 16.12 85.11 7.78
C LYS A 3 16.55 84.11 6.65
N ILE A 4 15.63 83.38 6.03
CA ILE A 4 14.75 83.81 4.96
C ILE A 4 13.68 82.71 4.68
N PHE A 5 12.44 83.20 4.37
CA PHE A 5 11.29 82.60 3.75
C PHE A 5 11.58 82.01 2.35
N ALA A 6 10.92 80.95 1.99
CA ALA A 6 10.24 80.85 0.67
C ALA A 6 9.24 79.70 0.64
N GLY A 7 8.01 80.05 0.41
CA GLY A 7 6.92 79.13 0.12
C GLY A 7 6.99 78.67 -1.33
N PHE A 8 6.44 77.51 -1.59
CA PHE A 8 6.08 77.09 -2.93
C PHE A 8 4.85 76.16 -2.92
N ILE A 9 3.85 76.66 -3.42
CA ILE A 9 2.77 76.20 -4.27
C ILE A 9 2.58 74.67 -4.44
N LEU A 10 1.38 74.24 -4.05
CA LEU A 10 0.74 72.97 -4.32
C LEU A 10 0.34 72.85 -5.81
N PRO A 11 0.60 71.72 -6.46
CA PRO A 11 -0.25 71.31 -7.53
C PRO A 11 -1.08 70.08 -7.15
N LEU A 12 -2.37 70.20 -7.30
CA LEU A 12 -3.42 69.22 -7.25
C LEU A 12 -3.15 68.13 -8.29
N LEU A 13 -2.75 66.95 -7.88
CA LEU A 13 -2.59 65.80 -8.78
C LEU A 13 -3.83 64.89 -8.58
N ILE A 14 -4.67 64.94 -9.58
CA ILE A 14 -5.80 64.05 -9.75
C ILE A 14 -5.25 62.64 -9.97
N ILE A 15 -5.33 61.79 -8.98
CA ILE A 15 -5.03 60.35 -9.13
C ILE A 15 -6.31 59.72 -9.70
N SER A 16 -6.24 59.42 -10.98
CA SER A 16 -7.22 58.56 -11.65
C SER A 16 -7.13 57.16 -11.05
N PHE A 17 -8.17 56.76 -10.35
CA PHE A 17 -8.38 55.42 -9.81
C PHE A 17 -8.70 54.48 -10.99
N THR A 18 -7.69 53.92 -11.61
CA THR A 18 -7.88 52.81 -12.57
C THR A 18 -8.16 51.56 -11.77
N CYS A 19 -9.40 51.10 -11.84
CA CYS A 19 -9.82 49.76 -11.41
C CYS A 19 -9.00 48.69 -12.13
N LEU A 20 -7.97 48.17 -11.50
CA LEU A 20 -7.36 46.88 -11.84
C LEU A 20 -8.25 45.79 -11.26
N SER A 21 -9.30 45.43 -12.02
CA SER A 21 -10.00 44.16 -11.85
C SER A 21 -9.06 43.07 -12.28
N SER A 22 -8.11 42.68 -11.40
CA SER A 22 -7.23 41.53 -11.66
C SER A 22 -8.04 40.25 -11.46
N CYS A 23 -8.18 39.49 -12.53
CA CYS A 23 -8.80 38.17 -12.58
C CYS A 23 -8.28 37.25 -11.47
N SER A 24 -8.99 37.15 -10.34
CA SER A 24 -8.78 36.14 -9.31
C SER A 24 -8.95 34.72 -9.89
N SER A 25 -9.87 34.56 -10.81
CA SER A 25 -10.20 33.26 -11.45
C SER A 25 -9.05 32.62 -12.25
N CYS A 26 -8.11 33.42 -12.77
CA CYS A 26 -6.95 32.88 -13.49
C CYS A 26 -5.83 32.38 -12.54
N LYS A 27 -5.68 33.05 -11.37
CA LYS A 27 -4.72 32.61 -10.34
C LYS A 27 -5.20 31.33 -9.66
N ASP A 28 -6.50 31.24 -9.37
CA ASP A 28 -7.09 30.06 -8.76
C ASP A 28 -7.04 28.84 -9.69
N ARG A 29 -7.24 29.01 -10.98
CA ARG A 29 -7.08 27.94 -11.99
C ARG A 29 -5.62 27.50 -12.15
N ALA A 30 -4.66 28.43 -12.09
CA ALA A 30 -3.23 28.09 -12.17
C ALA A 30 -2.77 27.34 -10.91
N ALA A 31 -3.21 27.77 -9.73
CA ALA A 31 -2.93 27.10 -8.45
C ALA A 31 -3.53 25.69 -8.42
N ALA A 32 -4.80 25.52 -8.82
CA ALA A 32 -5.45 24.21 -8.89
C ALA A 32 -4.77 23.26 -9.91
N LYS A 33 -4.27 23.79 -11.02
CA LYS A 33 -3.54 23.01 -12.03
C LYS A 33 -2.14 22.59 -11.55
N GLN A 34 -1.50 23.45 -10.74
CA GLN A 34 -0.21 23.16 -10.14
C GLN A 34 -0.34 22.13 -9.00
N GLN A 35 -1.40 22.24 -8.22
CA GLN A 35 -1.73 21.29 -7.16
C GLN A 35 -2.06 19.90 -7.73
N LYS A 36 -2.91 19.81 -8.78
CA LYS A 36 -3.16 18.54 -9.48
C LYS A 36 -1.90 17.91 -10.09
N LYS A 37 -0.98 18.74 -10.59
CA LYS A 37 0.28 18.22 -11.14
C LYS A 37 1.23 17.72 -10.06
N ALA A 38 1.26 18.39 -8.91
CA ALA A 38 2.01 17.93 -7.74
C ALA A 38 1.45 16.61 -7.19
N GLU A 39 0.12 16.52 -7.05
CA GLU A 39 -0.58 15.30 -6.64
C GLU A 39 -0.33 14.12 -7.61
N GLN A 40 -0.34 14.38 -8.92
CA GLN A 40 -0.02 13.35 -9.93
C GLN A 40 1.44 12.90 -9.89
N GLU A 41 2.36 13.81 -9.60
CA GLU A 41 3.79 13.50 -9.48
C GLU A 41 4.08 12.72 -8.20
N GLU A 42 3.39 13.06 -7.11
CA GLU A 42 3.42 12.35 -5.83
C GLU A 42 2.83 10.94 -5.95
N VAL A 43 1.67 10.78 -6.61
CA VAL A 43 1.07 9.48 -6.93
C VAL A 43 2.00 8.62 -7.80
N LYS A 44 2.71 9.22 -8.74
CA LYS A 44 3.68 8.48 -9.57
C LYS A 44 4.88 8.00 -8.75
N VAL A 45 5.42 8.86 -7.88
CA VAL A 45 6.53 8.48 -6.97
C VAL A 45 6.08 7.37 -6.02
N ILE A 46 4.87 7.47 -5.47
CA ILE A 46 4.28 6.43 -4.61
C ILE A 46 4.08 5.13 -5.40
N LYS A 47 3.57 5.20 -6.63
CA LYS A 47 3.40 4.03 -7.50
C LYS A 47 4.74 3.34 -7.79
N ASP A 48 5.76 4.10 -8.19
CA ASP A 48 7.10 3.58 -8.45
C ASP A 48 7.72 2.96 -7.16
N GLN A 49 7.45 3.55 -5.98
CA GLN A 49 7.90 3.04 -4.70
C GLN A 49 7.15 1.77 -4.27
N ILE A 50 5.84 1.69 -4.54
CA ILE A 50 5.04 0.49 -4.27
C ILE A 50 5.48 -0.64 -5.18
N GLU A 51 5.67 -0.39 -6.47
CA GLU A 51 6.17 -1.39 -7.42
C GLU A 51 7.55 -1.94 -7.01
N THR A 52 8.38 -1.11 -6.38
CA THR A 52 9.77 -1.47 -6.03
C THR A 52 9.93 -2.02 -4.61
N ASN A 53 9.10 -1.57 -3.63
CA ASN A 53 9.41 -1.76 -2.20
C ASN A 53 8.23 -2.26 -1.34
N VAL A 54 6.98 -2.19 -1.80
CA VAL A 54 5.80 -2.45 -0.95
C VAL A 54 5.04 -3.72 -1.37
N TYR A 55 5.47 -4.41 -2.42
CA TYR A 55 4.92 -5.73 -2.67
C TYR A 55 5.30 -6.68 -1.52
N PRO A 56 4.31 -7.21 -0.79
CA PRO A 56 4.51 -7.70 0.58
C PRO A 56 5.25 -9.04 0.70
N LEU A 57 5.58 -9.62 -0.42
CA LEU A 57 6.43 -10.81 -0.42
C LEU A 57 7.83 -10.39 -0.86
N PRO A 58 8.88 -10.86 -0.15
CA PRO A 58 10.25 -10.77 -0.65
C PRO A 58 10.21 -11.20 -2.11
N THR A 59 11.08 -10.61 -2.96
CA THR A 59 11.06 -10.94 -4.39
C THR A 59 10.85 -12.43 -4.53
N SER A 60 9.91 -12.85 -5.36
CA SER A 60 9.51 -14.25 -5.49
C SER A 60 10.71 -15.19 -5.54
N ALA A 61 11.83 -14.74 -6.12
CA ALA A 61 13.09 -15.46 -6.18
C ALA A 61 13.74 -15.68 -4.80
N GLU A 62 13.71 -14.71 -3.88
CA GLU A 62 14.32 -14.85 -2.54
C GLU A 62 13.48 -15.75 -1.64
N VAL A 63 12.16 -15.61 -1.66
CA VAL A 63 11.25 -16.51 -0.93
C VAL A 63 11.31 -17.92 -1.49
N ILE A 64 11.28 -18.07 -2.81
CA ILE A 64 11.38 -19.39 -3.46
C ILE A 64 12.69 -20.06 -3.10
N ARG A 65 13.82 -19.35 -3.16
CA ARG A 65 15.12 -19.88 -2.76
C ARG A 65 15.10 -20.27 -1.28
N MET A 66 14.63 -19.40 -0.41
CA MET A 66 14.54 -19.65 1.02
C MET A 66 13.62 -20.84 1.33
N LEU A 67 12.43 -20.91 0.73
CA LEU A 67 11.49 -22.03 0.93
C LEU A 67 12.04 -23.34 0.36
N THR A 68 12.75 -23.28 -0.76
CA THR A 68 13.39 -24.46 -1.37
C THR A 68 14.58 -24.94 -0.54
N GLU A 69 15.40 -24.04 0.00
CA GLU A 69 16.53 -24.36 0.88
C GLU A 69 16.06 -24.92 2.24
N LEU A 70 14.83 -24.53 2.68
CA LEU A 70 14.25 -24.93 3.96
C LEU A 70 13.42 -26.22 3.90
N GLU A 71 13.12 -26.72 2.69
CA GLU A 71 12.16 -27.81 2.50
C GLU A 71 10.82 -27.57 3.23
N VAL A 72 10.45 -26.29 3.47
CA VAL A 72 9.17 -25.93 4.10
C VAL A 72 8.06 -26.20 3.11
N GLY A 73 7.18 -27.13 3.46
CA GLY A 73 6.00 -27.45 2.67
C GLY A 73 4.91 -26.38 2.79
N TYR A 74 3.88 -26.50 1.96
CA TYR A 74 2.67 -25.68 2.08
C TYR A 74 2.02 -25.87 3.46
N ILE A 75 1.78 -24.76 4.16
CA ILE A 75 1.14 -24.79 5.49
C ILE A 75 -0.36 -24.63 5.27
N ILE A 76 -1.10 -25.72 5.45
CA ILE A 76 -2.56 -25.74 5.28
C ILE A 76 -3.21 -24.90 6.37
N GLY A 77 -4.13 -24.00 5.96
CA GLY A 77 -4.92 -23.20 6.89
C GLY A 77 -4.21 -21.97 7.47
N ILE A 78 -3.02 -21.61 6.97
CA ILE A 78 -2.33 -20.39 7.36
C ILE A 78 -3.00 -19.14 6.76
N THR A 79 -3.56 -19.27 5.57
CA THR A 79 -4.18 -18.19 4.80
C THR A 79 -5.55 -17.78 5.36
N ASN A 80 -6.01 -16.59 5.02
CA ASN A 80 -7.36 -16.13 5.40
C ASN A 80 -8.42 -16.92 4.62
N PRO A 81 -9.37 -17.62 5.29
CA PRO A 81 -10.41 -18.37 4.60
C PRO A 81 -11.21 -17.52 3.62
N VAL A 82 -11.38 -17.97 2.38
CA VAL A 82 -12.08 -17.23 1.31
C VAL A 82 -13.53 -16.90 1.67
N GLU A 83 -14.17 -17.70 2.54
CA GLU A 83 -15.52 -17.49 3.05
C GLU A 83 -15.64 -16.17 3.84
N ASN A 84 -14.56 -15.68 4.41
CA ASN A 84 -14.52 -14.40 5.12
C ASN A 84 -14.81 -13.22 4.19
N SER A 85 -14.65 -13.36 2.87
CA SER A 85 -15.03 -12.32 1.88
C SER A 85 -16.48 -11.85 2.05
N LYS A 86 -17.38 -12.73 2.53
CA LYS A 86 -18.79 -12.44 2.77
C LYS A 86 -19.04 -11.56 4.00
N ARG A 87 -18.01 -11.29 4.81
CA ARG A 87 -18.11 -10.52 6.07
C ARG A 87 -17.66 -9.08 5.91
N TYR A 88 -17.03 -8.72 4.78
CA TYR A 88 -16.45 -7.40 4.55
C TYR A 88 -17.46 -6.49 3.83
N PHE A 89 -18.15 -5.62 4.58
CA PHE A 89 -19.26 -4.81 4.06
C PHE A 89 -18.85 -3.37 3.73
N SER A 90 -17.95 -2.76 4.49
CA SER A 90 -17.51 -1.39 4.24
C SER A 90 -16.45 -1.34 3.12
N SER A 91 -16.34 -0.21 2.43
CA SER A 91 -15.29 -0.02 1.41
C SER A 91 -13.89 -0.19 2.00
N SER A 92 -13.66 0.27 3.24
CA SER A 92 -12.38 0.13 3.92
C SER A 92 -12.04 -1.33 4.25
N THR A 93 -13.00 -2.10 4.82
CA THR A 93 -12.76 -3.53 5.11
C THR A 93 -12.57 -4.35 3.84
N ARG A 94 -13.30 -4.02 2.76
CA ARG A 94 -13.09 -4.65 1.44
C ARG A 94 -11.70 -4.35 0.90
N ALA A 95 -11.27 -3.09 0.93
CA ALA A 95 -9.95 -2.67 0.44
C ALA A 95 -8.81 -3.36 1.21
N ILE A 96 -8.85 -3.36 2.55
CA ILE A 96 -7.87 -4.08 3.38
C ILE A 96 -7.81 -5.56 2.97
N ASN A 97 -8.97 -6.20 2.83
CA ASN A 97 -9.02 -7.65 2.58
C ASN A 97 -8.81 -8.04 1.11
N ILE A 98 -8.93 -7.13 0.16
CA ILE A 98 -8.37 -7.32 -1.20
C ILE A 98 -6.85 -7.45 -1.11
N GLY A 99 -6.19 -6.63 -0.28
CA GLY A 99 -4.76 -6.75 -0.01
C GLY A 99 -4.39 -8.07 0.66
N VAL A 100 -5.10 -8.45 1.73
CA VAL A 100 -4.92 -9.72 2.44
C VAL A 100 -5.03 -10.89 1.47
N PHE A 101 -6.13 -11.02 0.74
CA PHE A 101 -6.32 -12.10 -0.22
C PHE A 101 -5.32 -12.05 -1.39
N GLY A 102 -4.80 -10.87 -1.74
CA GLY A 102 -3.73 -10.72 -2.73
C GLY A 102 -2.42 -11.37 -2.27
N ALA A 103 -2.06 -11.23 -0.98
CA ALA A 103 -0.92 -11.90 -0.38
C ALA A 103 -1.13 -13.43 -0.30
N ASP A 104 -2.32 -13.87 0.12
CA ASP A 104 -2.69 -15.30 0.16
C ASP A 104 -2.64 -15.93 -1.24
N LEU A 105 -3.15 -15.22 -2.25
CA LEU A 105 -3.09 -15.63 -3.65
C LEU A 105 -1.65 -15.82 -4.11
N SER A 106 -0.76 -14.90 -3.73
CA SER A 106 0.67 -15.00 -4.05
C SER A 106 1.30 -16.21 -3.36
N TYR A 107 0.99 -16.44 -2.09
CA TYR A 107 1.47 -17.59 -1.33
C TYR A 107 1.01 -18.91 -1.94
N THR A 108 -0.27 -19.07 -2.25
CA THR A 108 -0.81 -20.29 -2.89
C THR A 108 -0.23 -20.53 -4.27
N THR A 109 0.09 -19.45 -5.00
CA THR A 109 0.79 -19.50 -6.29
C THR A 109 2.21 -20.05 -6.15
N LEU A 110 2.96 -19.61 -5.12
CA LEU A 110 4.31 -20.10 -4.84
C LEU A 110 4.36 -21.61 -4.63
N TYR A 111 3.33 -22.18 -4.02
CA TYR A 111 3.19 -23.61 -3.75
C TYR A 111 2.41 -24.38 -4.82
N ASN A 112 2.10 -23.75 -5.95
CA ASN A 112 1.36 -24.36 -7.07
C ASN A 112 -0.01 -24.93 -6.65
N GLN A 113 -0.71 -24.26 -5.70
CA GLN A 113 -2.03 -24.66 -5.23
C GLN A 113 -3.12 -24.15 -6.18
N GLN A 114 -3.25 -24.74 -7.37
CA GLN A 114 -4.08 -24.22 -8.47
C GLN A 114 -5.55 -24.01 -8.09
N GLN A 115 -6.13 -24.87 -7.24
CA GLN A 115 -7.51 -24.72 -6.79
C GLN A 115 -7.66 -23.51 -5.84
N GLU A 116 -6.74 -23.36 -4.88
CA GLU A 116 -6.70 -22.23 -3.96
C GLU A 116 -6.51 -20.92 -4.72
N VAL A 117 -5.63 -20.88 -5.73
CA VAL A 117 -5.45 -19.70 -6.60
C VAL A 117 -6.77 -19.23 -7.19
N ILE A 118 -7.61 -20.13 -7.70
CA ILE A 118 -8.92 -19.77 -8.25
C ILE A 118 -9.88 -19.28 -7.15
N LEU A 119 -9.90 -19.93 -5.98
CA LEU A 119 -10.76 -19.51 -4.86
C LEU A 119 -10.40 -18.11 -4.36
N TYR A 120 -9.09 -17.79 -4.22
CA TYR A 120 -8.67 -16.44 -3.85
C TYR A 120 -8.98 -15.40 -4.92
N MET A 121 -8.81 -15.74 -6.19
CA MET A 121 -9.23 -14.88 -7.29
C MET A 121 -10.72 -14.55 -7.24
N ASP A 122 -11.58 -15.55 -6.97
CA ASP A 122 -13.02 -15.36 -6.84
C ASP A 122 -13.37 -14.47 -5.63
N ALA A 123 -12.69 -14.66 -4.49
CA ALA A 123 -12.86 -13.82 -3.31
C ALA A 123 -12.46 -12.35 -3.59
N ILE A 124 -11.30 -12.12 -4.20
CA ILE A 124 -10.84 -10.78 -4.60
C ILE A 124 -11.83 -10.15 -5.58
N ARG A 125 -12.25 -10.89 -6.62
CA ARG A 125 -13.22 -10.40 -7.61
C ARG A 125 -14.53 -9.98 -6.97
N SER A 126 -15.03 -10.75 -6.00
CA SER A 126 -16.24 -10.40 -5.26
C SER A 126 -16.11 -9.07 -4.54
N LEU A 127 -15.01 -8.84 -3.82
CA LEU A 127 -14.77 -7.57 -3.12
C LEU A 127 -14.51 -6.41 -4.09
N ALA A 128 -13.75 -6.67 -5.15
CA ALA A 128 -13.39 -5.67 -6.16
C ALA A 128 -14.63 -5.17 -6.94
N ASN A 129 -15.58 -6.04 -7.24
CA ASN A 129 -16.84 -5.65 -7.89
C ASN A 129 -17.62 -4.61 -7.07
N GLU A 130 -17.62 -4.75 -5.75
CA GLU A 130 -18.26 -3.82 -4.83
C GLU A 130 -17.52 -2.47 -4.70
N LEU A 131 -16.29 -2.40 -5.20
CA LEU A 131 -15.47 -1.18 -5.30
C LEU A 131 -15.33 -0.67 -6.74
N ASN A 132 -16.21 -1.13 -7.66
CA ASN A 132 -16.24 -0.77 -9.08
C ASN A 132 -14.97 -1.14 -9.88
N MET A 133 -14.25 -2.18 -9.45
CA MET A 133 -13.03 -2.68 -10.09
C MET A 133 -13.24 -3.93 -10.95
N SER A 134 -14.46 -4.20 -11.41
CA SER A 134 -14.80 -5.39 -12.22
C SER A 134 -14.00 -5.50 -13.54
N LYS A 135 -13.49 -4.38 -14.06
CA LYS A 135 -12.68 -4.37 -15.28
C LYS A 135 -11.30 -4.98 -15.08
N ILE A 136 -10.75 -4.93 -13.88
CA ILE A 136 -9.44 -5.49 -13.55
C ILE A 136 -9.56 -7.01 -13.39
N TYR A 137 -10.51 -7.45 -12.58
CA TYR A 137 -10.71 -8.87 -12.26
C TYR A 137 -11.71 -9.53 -13.21
N ASN A 138 -11.45 -9.42 -14.51
CA ASN A 138 -12.29 -9.92 -15.60
C ASN A 138 -11.90 -11.35 -16.03
N GLU A 139 -12.64 -11.93 -16.99
CA GLU A 139 -12.39 -13.28 -17.50
C GLU A 139 -11.05 -13.41 -18.23
N ASP A 140 -10.52 -12.31 -18.80
CA ASP A 140 -9.19 -12.34 -19.46
C ASP A 140 -8.07 -12.57 -18.44
N LEU A 141 -8.16 -11.95 -17.25
CA LEU A 141 -7.21 -12.18 -16.17
C LEU A 141 -7.24 -13.66 -15.71
N TYR A 142 -8.45 -14.22 -15.51
CA TYR A 142 -8.62 -15.63 -15.16
C TYR A 142 -8.03 -16.57 -16.22
N THR A 143 -8.25 -16.27 -17.48
CA THR A 143 -7.73 -17.05 -18.61
C THR A 143 -6.20 -17.03 -18.60
N LYS A 144 -5.57 -15.84 -18.43
CA LYS A 144 -4.12 -15.70 -18.34
C LYS A 144 -3.55 -16.50 -17.17
N ILE A 145 -4.17 -16.45 -15.99
CA ILE A 145 -3.74 -17.20 -14.81
C ILE A 145 -3.80 -18.71 -15.10
N LYS A 146 -4.92 -19.22 -15.59
CA LYS A 146 -5.10 -20.64 -15.88
C LYS A 146 -4.12 -21.17 -16.94
N GLN A 147 -3.82 -20.36 -17.94
CA GLN A 147 -2.85 -20.73 -19.00
C GLN A 147 -1.40 -20.77 -18.51
N ASN A 148 -1.11 -20.16 -17.37
CA ASN A 148 0.23 -20.03 -16.84
C ASN A 148 0.47 -20.78 -15.52
N PHE A 149 -0.41 -21.71 -15.12
CA PHE A 149 -0.25 -22.46 -13.87
C PHE A 149 1.10 -23.20 -13.74
N ASP A 150 1.66 -23.63 -14.85
CA ASP A 150 2.96 -24.29 -14.87
C ASP A 150 4.15 -23.31 -15.03
N ASN A 151 3.87 -22.00 -15.15
CA ASN A 151 4.85 -20.95 -15.30
C ASN A 151 4.77 -19.94 -14.14
N ARG A 152 5.41 -20.28 -13.03
CA ARG A 152 5.39 -19.48 -11.79
C ARG A 152 5.83 -18.04 -12.00
N ASP A 153 6.90 -17.81 -12.75
CA ASP A 153 7.43 -16.46 -12.98
C ASP A 153 6.45 -15.58 -13.75
N GLU A 154 5.74 -16.16 -14.70
CA GLU A 154 4.70 -15.45 -15.43
C GLU A 154 3.46 -15.21 -14.57
N LEU A 155 3.05 -16.17 -13.73
CA LEU A 155 1.97 -15.94 -12.76
C LEU A 155 2.29 -14.80 -11.81
N VAL A 156 3.49 -14.72 -11.27
CA VAL A 156 3.92 -13.63 -10.40
C VAL A 156 3.79 -12.28 -11.12
N LYS A 157 4.21 -12.18 -12.38
CA LYS A 157 4.06 -10.94 -13.18
C LYS A 157 2.59 -10.57 -13.40
N ILE A 158 1.75 -11.56 -13.74
CA ILE A 158 0.31 -11.34 -13.96
C ILE A 158 -0.35 -10.82 -12.68
N LEU A 159 -0.05 -11.45 -11.53
CA LEU A 159 -0.61 -11.04 -10.23
C LEU A 159 -0.10 -9.69 -9.77
N THR A 160 1.20 -9.41 -9.97
CA THR A 160 1.79 -8.09 -9.69
C THR A 160 1.13 -7.01 -10.54
N SER A 161 0.90 -7.27 -11.84
CA SER A 161 0.18 -6.32 -12.70
C SER A 161 -1.23 -6.05 -12.20
N ALA A 162 -1.99 -7.09 -11.84
CA ALA A 162 -3.35 -6.93 -11.32
C ALA A 162 -3.40 -6.14 -10.00
N PHE A 163 -2.40 -6.31 -9.13
CA PHE A 163 -2.27 -5.52 -7.91
C PHE A 163 -1.99 -4.04 -8.23
N ASN A 164 -1.05 -3.77 -9.13
CA ASN A 164 -0.72 -2.41 -9.57
C ASN A 164 -1.91 -1.73 -10.27
N ASP A 165 -2.65 -2.47 -11.09
CA ASP A 165 -3.88 -1.97 -11.73
C ASP A 165 -4.95 -1.64 -10.69
N THR A 166 -5.06 -2.42 -9.61
CA THR A 166 -5.97 -2.15 -8.48
C THR A 166 -5.60 -0.85 -7.77
N TYR A 167 -4.32 -0.70 -7.42
CA TYR A 167 -3.83 0.53 -6.80
C TYR A 167 -4.02 1.74 -7.72
N GLY A 168 -3.62 1.62 -8.98
CA GLY A 168 -3.76 2.69 -9.98
C GLY A 168 -5.21 3.11 -10.18
N HIS A 169 -6.12 2.15 -10.32
CA HIS A 169 -7.56 2.44 -10.48
C HIS A 169 -8.13 3.23 -9.30
N LEU A 170 -7.83 2.82 -8.07
CA LEU A 170 -8.31 3.52 -6.87
C LEU A 170 -7.71 4.93 -6.78
N SER A 171 -6.41 5.08 -7.04
CA SER A 171 -5.72 6.36 -6.99
C SER A 171 -6.21 7.35 -8.06
N GLU A 172 -6.45 6.88 -9.28
CA GLU A 172 -6.91 7.70 -10.41
C GLU A 172 -8.38 8.13 -10.28
N ASN A 173 -9.16 7.45 -9.43
CA ASN A 173 -10.57 7.74 -9.16
C ASN A 173 -10.79 8.47 -7.80
N ASP A 174 -9.79 9.21 -7.33
CA ASP A 174 -9.85 9.97 -6.07
C ASP A 174 -10.11 9.08 -4.83
N GLN A 175 -9.75 7.78 -4.88
CA GLN A 175 -9.90 6.81 -3.79
C GLN A 175 -8.56 6.41 -3.19
N GLN A 176 -7.59 7.33 -3.13
CA GLN A 176 -6.27 7.11 -2.57
C GLN A 176 -6.29 6.47 -1.15
N PRO A 177 -7.19 6.86 -0.23
CA PRO A 177 -7.34 6.17 1.05
C PRO A 177 -7.55 4.66 0.91
N LEU A 178 -8.43 4.21 0.00
CA LEU A 178 -8.68 2.80 -0.23
C LEU A 178 -7.47 2.10 -0.88
N ALA A 179 -6.77 2.78 -1.79
CA ALA A 179 -5.54 2.25 -2.38
C ALA A 179 -4.48 1.96 -1.31
N LEU A 180 -4.30 2.87 -0.34
CA LEU A 180 -3.39 2.68 0.79
C LEU A 180 -3.82 1.51 1.69
N LEU A 181 -5.13 1.33 1.91
CA LEU A 181 -5.65 0.22 2.69
C LEU A 181 -5.40 -1.15 2.00
N VAL A 182 -5.49 -1.22 0.67
CA VAL A 182 -5.09 -2.43 -0.09
C VAL A 182 -3.63 -2.76 0.15
N VAL A 183 -2.74 -1.76 0.04
CA VAL A 183 -1.30 -1.94 0.28
C VAL A 183 -1.02 -2.38 1.72
N GLY A 184 -1.64 -1.72 2.69
CA GLY A 184 -1.46 -2.04 4.11
C GLY A 184 -1.94 -3.45 4.47
N GLY A 185 -3.10 -3.86 3.97
CA GLY A 185 -3.63 -5.22 4.15
C GLY A 185 -2.72 -6.28 3.55
N ALA A 186 -2.22 -6.04 2.34
CA ALA A 186 -1.26 -6.92 1.67
C ALA A 186 0.06 -7.04 2.45
N TRP A 187 0.56 -5.93 3.01
CA TRP A 187 1.77 -5.94 3.82
C TRP A 187 1.59 -6.73 5.12
N VAL A 188 0.49 -6.53 5.84
CA VAL A 188 0.20 -7.27 7.10
C VAL A 188 0.14 -8.77 6.84
N GLU A 189 -0.62 -9.21 5.83
CA GLU A 189 -0.74 -10.62 5.49
C GLU A 189 0.58 -11.21 5.00
N GLY A 190 1.32 -10.48 4.16
CA GLY A 190 2.65 -10.88 3.71
C GLY A 190 3.62 -11.07 4.88
N MET A 191 3.59 -10.19 5.88
CA MET A 191 4.36 -10.34 7.12
C MET A 191 3.91 -11.54 7.93
N TYR A 192 2.60 -11.76 8.05
CA TYR A 192 2.05 -12.92 8.74
C TYR A 192 2.55 -14.22 8.11
N LEU A 193 2.41 -14.37 6.81
CA LEU A 193 2.89 -15.54 6.07
C LEU A 193 4.41 -15.71 6.22
N THR A 194 5.18 -14.61 6.05
CA THR A 194 6.64 -14.65 6.17
C THR A 194 7.10 -15.07 7.57
N THR A 195 6.51 -14.53 8.62
CA THR A 195 6.92 -14.87 10.00
C THR A 195 6.59 -16.32 10.36
N HIS A 196 5.47 -16.85 9.88
CA HIS A 196 5.09 -18.26 10.15
C HIS A 196 5.94 -19.26 9.38
N VAL A 197 6.31 -18.94 8.14
CA VAL A 197 7.32 -19.73 7.39
C VAL A 197 8.66 -19.65 8.10
N SER A 198 9.03 -18.48 8.63
CA SER A 198 10.30 -18.24 9.32
C SER A 198 10.39 -18.94 10.67
N GLU A 199 9.28 -19.11 11.42
CA GLU A 199 9.29 -19.87 12.68
C GLU A 199 9.72 -21.33 12.47
N ALA A 200 9.36 -21.92 11.35
CA ALA A 200 9.83 -23.27 10.99
C ALA A 200 11.34 -23.33 10.69
N ALA A 201 11.98 -22.18 10.54
CA ALA A 201 13.30 -22.09 9.89
C ALA A 201 14.24 -21.06 10.55
N TYR A 202 14.18 -20.85 11.84
CA TYR A 202 15.03 -19.91 12.60
C TYR A 202 16.53 -19.93 12.29
N GLN A 203 17.02 -21.03 11.79
CA GLN A 203 18.47 -21.25 11.59
C GLN A 203 18.95 -20.91 10.19
N VAL A 204 18.05 -20.41 9.32
CA VAL A 204 18.42 -20.16 7.93
C VAL A 204 18.94 -18.74 7.73
N ALA A 205 20.16 -18.69 7.23
CA ALA A 205 20.79 -17.45 6.81
C ALA A 205 19.93 -16.74 5.76
N GLY A 206 19.39 -15.56 6.09
CA GLY A 206 18.61 -14.75 5.15
C GLY A 206 17.27 -14.25 5.71
N ILE A 207 16.60 -14.97 6.61
CA ILE A 207 15.31 -14.55 7.21
C ILE A 207 15.43 -13.21 7.90
N SER A 208 16.46 -13.01 8.72
CA SER A 208 16.70 -11.74 9.39
C SER A 208 16.84 -10.58 8.39
N LYS A 209 17.47 -10.82 7.24
CA LYS A 209 17.60 -9.81 6.19
C LYS A 209 16.23 -9.47 5.60
N VAL A 210 15.42 -10.49 5.28
CA VAL A 210 14.07 -10.29 4.72
C VAL A 210 13.19 -9.48 5.68
N LEU A 211 13.14 -9.84 6.97
CA LEU A 211 12.36 -9.10 7.96
C LEU A 211 12.85 -7.66 8.19
N LEU A 212 14.17 -7.42 8.10
CA LEU A 212 14.73 -6.06 8.15
C LEU A 212 14.40 -5.24 6.89
N GLU A 213 14.33 -5.86 5.74
CA GLU A 213 13.88 -5.20 4.50
C GLU A 213 12.39 -4.83 4.60
N GLN A 214 11.58 -5.69 5.24
CA GLN A 214 10.18 -5.38 5.51
C GLN A 214 10.01 -4.20 6.45
N LYS A 215 10.94 -3.95 7.39
CA LYS A 215 10.94 -2.71 8.18
C LYS A 215 10.98 -1.47 7.30
N LYS A 216 11.84 -1.45 6.28
CA LYS A 216 11.92 -0.30 5.34
C LYS A 216 10.62 -0.10 4.57
N SER A 217 10.00 -1.20 4.13
CA SER A 217 8.70 -1.15 3.46
C SER A 217 7.61 -0.61 4.39
N PHE A 218 7.64 -0.97 5.67
CA PHE A 218 6.73 -0.48 6.69
C PHE A 218 6.94 1.02 6.96
N ASP A 219 8.19 1.46 7.17
CA ASP A 219 8.54 2.87 7.38
C ASP A 219 8.06 3.72 6.18
N LEU A 220 8.26 3.23 4.95
CA LEU A 220 7.77 3.88 3.74
C LEU A 220 6.23 3.92 3.70
N PHE A 221 5.56 2.82 4.06
CA PHE A 221 4.10 2.78 4.13
C PHE A 221 3.57 3.84 5.10
N LEU A 222 4.14 3.95 6.29
CA LEU A 222 3.75 4.99 7.24
C LEU A 222 3.97 6.41 6.68
N GLU A 223 5.07 6.63 5.97
CA GLU A 223 5.36 7.94 5.35
C GLU A 223 4.30 8.33 4.31
N ILE A 224 3.95 7.42 3.40
CA ILE A 224 2.96 7.70 2.35
C ILE A 224 1.52 7.82 2.88
N THR A 225 1.24 7.31 4.09
CA THR A 225 -0.09 7.48 4.73
C THR A 225 -0.25 8.82 5.44
N LYS A 226 0.84 9.53 5.78
CA LYS A 226 0.79 10.79 6.55
C LYS A 226 -0.18 11.84 6.00
N PRO A 227 -0.23 12.12 4.69
CA PRO A 227 -1.18 13.09 4.14
C PRO A 227 -2.65 12.69 4.32
N TYR A 228 -2.92 11.41 4.55
CA TYR A 228 -4.25 10.82 4.59
C TYR A 228 -4.72 10.43 6.01
N LEU A 229 -3.97 10.76 7.05
CA LEU A 229 -4.31 10.41 8.45
C LEU A 229 -5.61 11.07 8.93
N ASN A 230 -6.07 12.15 8.28
CA ASN A 230 -7.36 12.77 8.57
C ASN A 230 -8.55 12.00 7.96
N ASP A 231 -8.32 11.09 7.03
CA ASP A 231 -9.33 10.13 6.60
C ASP A 231 -9.51 9.08 7.71
N PRO A 232 -10.76 8.91 8.22
CA PRO A 232 -10.98 8.00 9.35
C PRO A 232 -10.55 6.56 9.08
N SER A 233 -10.68 6.08 7.85
CA SER A 233 -10.33 4.70 7.50
C SER A 233 -8.82 4.46 7.51
N VAL A 234 -8.03 5.42 6.99
CA VAL A 234 -6.57 5.37 7.02
C VAL A 234 -6.06 5.61 8.43
N GLY A 235 -6.57 6.64 9.12
CA GLY A 235 -6.16 6.96 10.49
C GLY A 235 -6.41 5.82 11.46
N ASP A 236 -7.55 5.13 11.36
CA ASP A 236 -7.85 3.99 12.20
C ASP A 236 -7.00 2.77 11.85
N PHE A 237 -6.76 2.53 10.55
CA PHE A 237 -5.87 1.44 10.12
C PHE A 237 -4.42 1.67 10.60
N VAL A 238 -3.89 2.89 10.48
CA VAL A 238 -2.53 3.20 10.96
C VAL A 238 -2.42 3.00 12.48
N LYS A 239 -3.44 3.37 13.27
CA LYS A 239 -3.46 3.09 14.73
C LYS A 239 -3.41 1.59 15.04
N VAL A 240 -4.04 0.74 14.22
CA VAL A 240 -3.95 -0.72 14.37
C VAL A 240 -2.51 -1.20 14.19
N LEU A 241 -1.69 -0.48 13.42
CA LEU A 241 -0.28 -0.78 13.17
C LEU A 241 0.69 -0.26 14.24
N ASP A 242 0.27 0.61 15.18
CA ASP A 242 1.13 1.16 16.25
C ASP A 242 1.94 0.10 17.01
N PRO A 243 1.43 -1.11 17.34
CA PRO A 243 2.22 -2.13 18.01
C PRO A 243 3.40 -2.63 17.16
N VAL A 244 3.24 -2.67 15.84
CA VAL A 244 4.30 -3.07 14.89
C VAL A 244 5.40 -2.03 14.86
N GLU A 245 5.05 -0.74 14.78
CA GLU A 245 5.98 0.38 14.82
C GLU A 245 6.86 0.32 16.07
N LYS A 246 6.25 0.14 17.25
CA LYS A 246 6.96 0.04 18.54
C LYS A 246 7.95 -1.13 18.59
N VAL A 247 7.60 -2.28 18.01
CA VAL A 247 8.53 -3.41 17.96
C VAL A 247 9.71 -3.08 17.04
N TYR A 248 9.45 -2.48 15.88
CA TYR A 248 10.51 -2.11 14.95
C TYR A 248 11.42 -0.98 15.44
N GLU A 249 10.91 -0.06 16.27
CA GLU A 249 11.75 0.99 16.92
C GLU A 249 12.85 0.38 17.80
N GLY A 250 12.57 -0.75 18.46
CA GLY A 250 13.52 -1.47 19.30
C GLY A 250 14.55 -2.33 18.54
N ILE A 251 14.45 -2.41 17.19
CA ILE A 251 15.28 -3.29 16.36
C ILE A 251 16.40 -2.48 15.70
N GLY A 252 17.64 -2.93 15.90
CA GLY A 252 18.84 -2.37 15.27
C GLY A 252 19.08 -2.92 13.87
N THR A 253 20.36 -3.14 13.53
CA THR A 253 20.80 -3.62 12.21
C THR A 253 20.75 -5.14 12.05
N SER A 254 20.44 -5.87 13.12
CA SER A 254 20.33 -7.33 13.12
C SER A 254 19.16 -7.77 13.98
N LEU A 255 18.52 -8.89 13.62
CA LEU A 255 17.44 -9.50 14.39
C LEU A 255 17.99 -10.63 15.28
N THR A 256 17.50 -10.66 16.52
CA THR A 256 17.61 -11.80 17.40
C THR A 256 16.39 -12.72 17.22
N GLU A 257 16.48 -13.96 17.73
CA GLU A 257 15.32 -14.87 17.80
C GLU A 257 14.15 -14.24 18.57
N GLN A 258 14.43 -13.48 19.63
CA GLN A 258 13.39 -12.79 20.39
C GLN A 258 12.71 -11.71 19.55
N ASN A 259 13.46 -10.94 18.76
CA ASN A 259 12.87 -9.94 17.87
C ASN A 259 11.91 -10.57 16.85
N ILE A 260 12.25 -11.75 16.30
CA ILE A 260 11.38 -12.46 15.36
C ILE A 260 10.09 -12.90 16.06
N LYS A 261 10.18 -13.45 17.28
CA LYS A 261 8.99 -13.81 18.10
C LYS A 261 8.11 -12.60 18.40
N ASP A 262 8.72 -11.46 18.74
CA ASP A 262 7.98 -10.24 19.05
C ASP A 262 7.27 -9.69 17.80
N ILE A 263 7.96 -9.68 16.65
CA ILE A 263 7.36 -9.30 15.35
C ILE A 263 6.21 -10.25 15.03
N THR A 264 6.43 -11.57 15.10
CA THR A 264 5.39 -12.57 14.80
C THR A 264 4.16 -12.34 15.65
N LYS A 265 4.34 -12.15 16.96
CA LYS A 265 3.24 -11.94 17.89
C LYS A 265 2.42 -10.71 17.53
N VAL A 266 3.05 -9.56 17.34
CA VAL A 266 2.29 -8.33 17.02
C VAL A 266 1.62 -8.39 15.65
N ILE A 267 2.21 -9.07 14.69
CA ILE A 267 1.62 -9.27 13.37
C ILE A 267 0.38 -10.17 13.46
N VAL A 268 0.42 -11.24 14.27
CA VAL A 268 -0.77 -12.09 14.53
C VAL A 268 -1.90 -11.25 15.12
N ASP A 269 -1.60 -10.46 16.17
CA ASP A 269 -2.61 -9.63 16.84
C ASP A 269 -3.24 -8.60 15.86
N VAL A 270 -2.41 -7.93 15.04
CA VAL A 270 -2.87 -6.96 14.03
C VAL A 270 -3.70 -7.64 12.95
N ARG A 271 -3.22 -8.78 12.42
CA ARG A 271 -3.95 -9.55 11.39
C ARG A 271 -5.33 -9.96 11.88
N GLU A 272 -5.43 -10.47 13.10
CA GLU A 272 -6.72 -10.84 13.66
C GLU A 272 -7.73 -9.69 13.69
N LEU A 273 -7.27 -8.45 13.87
CA LEU A 273 -8.15 -7.28 13.86
C LEU A 273 -8.67 -6.93 12.46
N ILE A 274 -7.89 -7.17 11.40
CA ILE A 274 -8.24 -6.77 10.04
C ILE A 274 -8.99 -7.85 9.24
N VAL A 275 -8.90 -9.13 9.65
CA VAL A 275 -9.57 -10.26 8.96
C VAL A 275 -10.87 -10.73 9.66
N LYS A 276 -11.22 -10.13 10.78
CA LYS A 276 -12.46 -10.46 11.56
C LYS A 276 -13.75 -9.99 10.86
#